data_4c699227b858119ecdc3f51f291ebd74
#
_entry.id   4c699227b858119ecdc3f51f291ebd74
#
_cell.length_a   1.000
_cell.length_b   1.000
_cell.length_c   1.000
_cell.angle_alpha   90.00
_cell.angle_beta   90.00
_cell.angle_gamma   90.00
#
_symmetry.space_group_name_H-M   'P 1'
#
loop_
_entity.id
_entity.type
_entity.pdbx_description
1 polymer ?
#
loop_
_entity_poly.entity_id
_entity_poly.type
_entity_poly.pdbx_seq_one_letter_code
_entity_poly.pdbx_strand_id
1 'polypeptide(L)'
;MRLASRSARRGRRTATATAVLVTAAAVLLGGCGSGSDSGGAAAPKNSGATVSARSPGATADGGTEAPGSAADAPKVPDAQLTPPGGGHFDTAEKSYLSGRVPKGTDPVAVLEGGQEICDRLARTARTDKDAAASAVVTGDISMAGAAPAVAALCPAQQPVIDAAAHGFADGGFTVAAKAVPGTSVAPGGYRAPHPSPSCTWRVTGGGGAVLSSGRSTGTNGATARLTVTAAARGVTSSGCYAWLATGGTR
;
A
#
# COMPACT_ATOMS: atom_id res chain seq x y z
N MET A 1 -39.02 -10.77 -51.14
CA MET A 1 -38.69 -12.13 -51.62
C MET A 1 -37.25 -12.46 -51.32
N ARG A 2 -37.06 -13.68 -50.77
CA ARG A 2 -35.84 -14.46 -50.45
C ARG A 2 -35.25 -14.24 -49.06
N LEU A 3 -35.74 -15.11 -48.17
CA LEU A 3 -35.14 -15.61 -46.94
C LEU A 3 -33.84 -16.35 -47.24
N ALA A 4 -32.82 -16.15 -46.43
CA ALA A 4 -31.70 -17.07 -46.35
C ALA A 4 -31.36 -17.35 -44.87
N SER A 5 -31.84 -18.49 -44.39
CA SER A 5 -31.40 -19.18 -43.16
C SER A 5 -29.90 -19.48 -43.21
N ARG A 6 -29.18 -19.20 -42.12
CA ARG A 6 -27.87 -19.82 -41.85
C ARG A 6 -27.83 -20.49 -40.49
N SER A 7 -27.66 -21.77 -40.61
CA SER A 7 -27.59 -22.82 -39.64
C SER A 7 -26.60 -22.56 -38.48
N ALA A 8 -27.08 -22.89 -37.29
CA ALA A 8 -26.26 -23.08 -36.09
C ALA A 8 -25.39 -24.33 -36.22
N ARG A 9 -24.08 -24.18 -36.05
CA ARG A 9 -23.18 -25.32 -35.76
C ARG A 9 -22.90 -25.35 -34.26
N ARG A 10 -23.56 -26.29 -33.57
CA ARG A 10 -23.22 -26.73 -32.21
C ARG A 10 -21.89 -27.51 -32.26
N GLY A 11 -20.83 -26.92 -31.75
CA GLY A 11 -19.59 -27.63 -31.41
C GLY A 11 -19.68 -28.18 -29.98
N ARG A 12 -19.83 -29.48 -29.85
CA ARG A 12 -19.62 -30.23 -28.61
C ARG A 12 -18.13 -30.13 -28.22
N ARG A 13 -17.81 -29.56 -27.10
CA ARG A 13 -16.48 -29.66 -26.48
C ARG A 13 -16.54 -30.66 -25.35
N THR A 14 -15.84 -31.75 -25.54
CA THR A 14 -15.59 -32.82 -24.55
C THR A 14 -14.73 -32.26 -23.43
N ALA A 15 -15.24 -32.33 -22.18
CA ALA A 15 -14.51 -32.04 -20.97
C ALA A 15 -13.61 -33.24 -20.63
N THR A 16 -12.30 -33.05 -20.68
CA THR A 16 -11.33 -33.97 -20.06
C THR A 16 -11.03 -33.49 -18.65
N ALA A 17 -11.49 -34.26 -17.68
CA ALA A 17 -11.16 -34.06 -16.26
C ALA A 17 -9.77 -34.64 -16.00
N THR A 18 -8.82 -33.78 -15.66
CA THR A 18 -7.50 -34.18 -15.13
C THR A 18 -7.54 -34.02 -13.61
N ALA A 19 -7.53 -35.14 -12.91
CA ALA A 19 -7.37 -35.20 -11.47
C ALA A 19 -5.92 -34.93 -11.11
N VAL A 20 -5.65 -33.85 -10.35
CA VAL A 20 -4.35 -33.56 -9.76
C VAL A 20 -4.39 -34.00 -8.29
N LEU A 21 -3.59 -35.03 -7.99
CA LEU A 21 -3.30 -35.49 -6.63
C LEU A 21 -2.36 -34.47 -5.96
N VAL A 22 -2.85 -33.81 -4.91
CA VAL A 22 -2.04 -32.95 -4.05
C VAL A 22 -1.54 -33.79 -2.88
N THR A 23 -0.24 -34.09 -2.87
CA THR A 23 0.45 -34.67 -1.73
C THR A 23 0.79 -33.57 -0.73
N ALA A 24 0.17 -33.61 0.44
CA ALA A 24 0.50 -32.76 1.57
C ALA A 24 1.77 -33.29 2.27
N ALA A 25 2.85 -32.49 2.20
CA ALA A 25 4.02 -32.69 3.05
C ALA A 25 3.87 -31.87 4.34
N ALA A 26 3.63 -32.53 5.46
CA ALA A 26 3.65 -31.94 6.78
C ALA A 26 5.10 -31.79 7.26
N VAL A 27 5.57 -30.55 7.43
CA VAL A 27 6.84 -30.24 8.09
C VAL A 27 6.54 -29.90 9.55
N LEU A 28 6.90 -30.83 10.45
CA LEU A 28 6.92 -30.64 11.88
C LEU A 28 8.21 -29.91 12.26
N LEU A 29 8.12 -28.62 12.61
CA LEU A 29 9.22 -27.95 13.34
C LEU A 29 8.92 -28.01 14.83
N GLY A 30 9.72 -28.80 15.50
CA GLY A 30 9.73 -28.92 16.95
C GLY A 30 10.20 -27.64 17.63
N GLY A 31 9.42 -27.14 18.55
CA GLY A 31 9.76 -26.06 19.45
C GLY A 31 10.28 -26.61 20.75
N CYS A 32 11.41 -26.15 21.24
CA CYS A 32 11.87 -26.16 22.63
C CYS A 32 11.70 -24.72 23.13
N GLY A 33 11.35 -24.44 24.36
CA GLY A 33 11.21 -25.21 25.58
C GLY A 33 10.60 -24.33 26.64
N SER A 34 9.90 -25.01 27.49
CA SER A 34 9.23 -24.49 28.68
C SER A 34 10.22 -24.19 29.80
N GLY A 35 9.96 -23.13 30.53
CA GLY A 35 10.50 -22.88 31.85
C GLY A 35 9.45 -22.14 32.67
N SER A 36 8.59 -22.92 33.31
CA SER A 36 7.74 -22.41 34.38
C SER A 36 8.52 -22.60 35.69
N ASP A 37 8.65 -21.53 36.47
CA ASP A 37 8.78 -21.68 37.92
C ASP A 37 8.06 -20.53 38.62
N SER A 38 7.12 -20.94 39.44
CA SER A 38 6.33 -20.14 40.37
C SER A 38 7.13 -19.93 41.67
N GLY A 39 7.07 -18.74 42.24
CA GLY A 39 7.57 -18.56 43.61
C GLY A 39 7.70 -17.13 44.06
N GLY A 40 6.76 -16.65 44.76
CA GLY A 40 6.54 -15.79 45.85
C GLY A 40 7.59 -14.77 46.31
N ALA A 41 7.07 -13.59 46.56
CA ALA A 41 7.23 -12.71 47.72
C ALA A 41 8.56 -11.99 47.97
N ALA A 42 8.37 -10.72 48.31
CA ALA A 42 9.17 -9.81 49.12
C ALA A 42 10.22 -8.92 48.44
N ALA A 43 9.85 -7.62 48.45
CA ALA A 43 10.79 -6.52 48.31
C ALA A 43 11.85 -6.53 49.43
N PRO A 44 13.04 -6.02 49.16
CA PRO A 44 13.45 -4.82 49.87
C PRO A 44 14.10 -3.75 48.98
N LYS A 45 13.92 -2.53 49.41
CA LYS A 45 14.64 -1.32 49.00
C LYS A 45 16.14 -1.50 49.23
N ASN A 46 16.98 -1.14 48.29
CA ASN A 46 18.23 -0.52 48.66
C ASN A 46 18.81 0.38 47.57
N SER A 47 19.32 1.47 48.04
CA SER A 47 19.88 2.64 47.36
C SER A 47 21.25 2.36 46.74
N GLY A 48 21.56 3.04 45.62
CA GLY A 48 22.88 3.64 45.42
C GLY A 48 23.95 2.75 44.78
N ALA A 49 24.32 3.13 43.58
CA ALA A 49 25.70 3.46 43.21
C ALA A 49 25.77 3.76 41.68
N THR A 50 25.90 5.02 41.37
CA THR A 50 26.41 5.50 40.09
C THR A 50 27.86 5.07 39.94
N VAL A 51 28.10 4.23 38.95
CA VAL A 51 29.48 4.01 38.44
C VAL A 51 29.54 4.57 37.02
N SER A 52 30.05 5.79 36.92
CA SER A 52 30.50 6.36 35.66
C SER A 52 31.71 5.58 35.17
N ALA A 53 31.52 4.70 34.21
CA ALA A 53 32.60 4.18 33.39
C ALA A 53 32.94 5.22 32.32
N ARG A 54 33.98 6.00 32.53
CA ARG A 54 34.66 6.79 31.50
C ARG A 54 35.31 5.81 30.51
N SER A 55 34.75 5.78 29.28
CA SER A 55 35.48 5.23 28.14
C SER A 55 36.53 6.24 27.66
N PRO A 56 37.74 5.78 27.30
CA PRO A 56 38.79 6.63 26.75
C PRO A 56 38.37 7.17 25.37
N GLY A 57 38.76 8.40 25.10
CA GLY A 57 38.44 9.12 23.90
C GLY A 57 38.79 8.39 22.61
N ALA A 58 37.78 8.17 21.78
CA ALA A 58 37.95 7.97 20.35
C ALA A 58 38.03 9.35 19.72
N THR A 59 39.14 9.65 19.13
CA THR A 59 39.34 10.79 18.21
C THR A 59 38.26 10.77 17.16
N ALA A 60 37.53 11.87 17.04
CA ALA A 60 36.54 12.07 15.97
C ALA A 60 37.25 12.17 14.62
N ASP A 61 37.35 11.04 13.93
CA ASP A 61 37.50 11.04 12.48
C ASP A 61 36.13 11.46 11.92
N GLY A 62 36.14 12.45 11.02
CA GLY A 62 34.95 13.00 10.38
C GLY A 62 34.21 11.96 9.50
N GLY A 63 33.62 10.97 10.13
CA GLY A 63 32.74 9.98 9.52
C GLY A 63 31.46 10.69 9.07
N THR A 64 31.22 10.74 7.76
CA THR A 64 29.92 11.09 7.21
C THR A 64 28.85 10.22 7.87
N GLU A 65 28.00 10.83 8.67
CA GLU A 65 26.90 10.15 9.36
C GLU A 65 26.08 9.37 8.33
N ALA A 66 25.89 8.08 8.57
CA ALA A 66 25.10 7.24 7.64
C ALA A 66 23.69 7.83 7.51
N PRO A 67 23.14 7.94 6.29
CA PRO A 67 21.81 8.51 6.11
C PRO A 67 20.79 7.72 6.88
N GLY A 68 19.88 8.40 7.60
CA GLY A 68 18.85 7.80 8.44
C GLY A 68 17.83 6.97 7.67
N SER A 69 17.71 7.21 6.34
CA SER A 69 16.88 6.42 5.44
C SER A 69 17.47 6.41 4.02
N ALA A 70 17.04 5.45 3.20
CA ALA A 70 17.42 5.42 1.77
C ALA A 70 16.91 6.67 1.00
N ALA A 71 15.89 7.34 1.53
CA ALA A 71 15.39 8.60 0.96
C ALA A 71 16.41 9.73 1.12
N ASP A 72 17.13 9.76 2.25
CA ASP A 72 18.11 10.81 2.59
C ASP A 72 19.51 10.54 2.02
N ALA A 73 19.73 9.31 1.50
CA ALA A 73 21.03 8.95 0.90
C ALA A 73 21.36 9.87 -0.28
N PRO A 74 22.63 10.33 -0.43
CA PRO A 74 23.07 11.08 -1.58
C PRO A 74 22.72 10.35 -2.88
N LYS A 75 22.19 11.09 -3.86
CA LYS A 75 21.77 10.51 -5.15
C LYS A 75 22.85 10.65 -6.22
N VAL A 76 22.80 9.74 -7.19
CA VAL A 76 23.62 9.83 -8.40
C VAL A 76 23.13 11.01 -9.23
N PRO A 77 24.01 11.93 -9.70
CA PRO A 77 23.64 12.99 -10.63
C PRO A 77 23.12 12.43 -11.96
N ASP A 78 22.13 13.07 -12.56
CA ASP A 78 21.48 12.60 -13.79
C ASP A 78 22.47 12.38 -14.94
N ALA A 79 23.50 13.24 -15.05
CA ALA A 79 24.55 13.10 -16.05
C ALA A 79 25.40 11.82 -15.91
N GLN A 80 25.37 11.18 -14.74
CA GLN A 80 26.10 9.94 -14.44
C GLN A 80 25.19 8.70 -14.51
N LEU A 81 23.91 8.85 -14.82
CA LEU A 81 22.96 7.74 -14.94
C LEU A 81 23.22 6.99 -16.26
N THR A 82 23.96 5.89 -16.18
CA THR A 82 24.24 4.99 -17.30
C THR A 82 24.02 3.54 -16.86
N PRO A 83 23.54 2.65 -17.78
CA PRO A 83 23.46 1.21 -17.48
C PRO A 83 24.86 0.62 -17.25
N PRO A 84 25.04 -0.35 -16.34
CA PRO A 84 26.35 -0.95 -16.03
C PRO A 84 27.04 -1.63 -17.23
N GLY A 85 26.31 -2.08 -18.23
CA GLY A 85 26.84 -2.70 -19.44
C GLY A 85 27.15 -1.74 -20.58
N GLY A 86 27.06 -0.44 -20.35
CA GLY A 86 27.09 0.58 -21.39
C GLY A 86 25.73 0.80 -22.06
N GLY A 87 25.66 1.77 -22.97
CA GLY A 87 24.39 2.16 -23.59
C GLY A 87 23.74 3.35 -22.89
N HIS A 88 22.44 3.52 -23.10
CA HIS A 88 21.70 4.67 -22.59
C HIS A 88 20.32 4.24 -22.11
N PHE A 89 19.88 4.82 -21.01
CA PHE A 89 18.47 4.82 -20.64
C PHE A 89 17.67 5.69 -21.62
N ASP A 90 16.46 5.31 -21.93
CA ASP A 90 15.55 6.15 -22.72
C ASP A 90 15.05 7.36 -21.91
N THR A 91 14.23 8.20 -22.54
CA THR A 91 13.72 9.43 -21.91
C THR A 91 12.83 9.15 -20.71
N ALA A 92 11.97 8.12 -20.78
CA ALA A 92 11.05 7.74 -19.71
C ALA A 92 11.84 7.15 -18.51
N GLU A 93 12.80 6.27 -18.81
CA GLU A 93 13.68 5.65 -17.82
C GLU A 93 14.53 6.71 -17.10
N LYS A 94 15.14 7.64 -17.83
CA LYS A 94 15.88 8.76 -17.24
C LYS A 94 15.00 9.63 -16.36
N SER A 95 13.79 9.94 -16.80
CA SER A 95 12.82 10.70 -16.01
C SER A 95 12.47 9.99 -14.71
N TYR A 96 12.30 8.68 -14.77
CA TYR A 96 12.03 7.89 -13.57
C TYR A 96 13.23 7.84 -12.62
N LEU A 97 14.44 7.63 -13.15
CA LEU A 97 15.67 7.47 -12.35
C LEU A 97 16.18 8.79 -11.73
N SER A 98 15.83 9.94 -12.34
CA SER A 98 16.29 11.26 -11.89
C SER A 98 15.97 11.50 -10.41
N GLY A 99 17.01 11.77 -9.62
CA GLY A 99 16.91 12.00 -8.18
C GLY A 99 16.49 10.79 -7.33
N ARG A 100 16.44 9.57 -7.91
CA ARG A 100 15.98 8.36 -7.20
C ARG A 100 17.07 7.34 -6.93
N VAL A 101 18.16 7.38 -7.65
CA VAL A 101 19.24 6.39 -7.52
C VAL A 101 20.20 6.79 -6.40
N PRO A 102 20.24 6.08 -5.25
CA PRO A 102 21.24 6.31 -4.22
C PRO A 102 22.65 6.03 -4.75
N LYS A 103 23.65 6.77 -4.30
CA LYS A 103 25.05 6.48 -4.64
C LYS A 103 25.39 5.04 -4.22
N GLY A 104 26.05 4.29 -5.10
CA GLY A 104 26.41 2.89 -4.87
C GLY A 104 25.30 1.89 -5.19
N THR A 105 24.13 2.35 -5.62
CA THR A 105 23.03 1.48 -6.09
C THR A 105 23.05 1.38 -7.61
N ASP A 106 22.80 0.18 -8.15
CA ASP A 106 22.65 -0.03 -9.57
C ASP A 106 21.37 0.67 -10.07
N PRO A 107 21.46 1.60 -11.03
CA PRO A 107 20.28 2.26 -11.57
C PRO A 107 19.30 1.29 -12.28
N VAL A 108 19.80 0.16 -12.82
CA VAL A 108 18.94 -0.86 -13.43
C VAL A 108 18.03 -1.49 -12.37
N ALA A 109 18.55 -1.80 -11.19
CA ALA A 109 17.74 -2.36 -10.11
C ALA A 109 16.64 -1.39 -9.63
N VAL A 110 16.95 -0.08 -9.60
CA VAL A 110 15.94 0.95 -9.28
C VAL A 110 14.86 1.01 -10.37
N LEU A 111 15.26 0.94 -11.64
CA LEU A 111 14.34 0.92 -12.78
C LEU A 111 13.42 -0.29 -12.77
N GLU A 112 13.97 -1.48 -12.56
CA GLU A 112 13.20 -2.74 -12.45
C GLU A 112 12.15 -2.67 -11.35
N GLY A 113 12.48 -2.05 -10.21
CA GLY A 113 11.51 -1.80 -9.14
C GLY A 113 10.33 -0.93 -9.59
N GLY A 114 10.59 0.08 -10.42
CA GLY A 114 9.53 0.90 -11.03
C GLY A 114 8.69 0.14 -12.05
N GLN A 115 9.33 -0.66 -12.88
CA GLN A 115 8.66 -1.51 -13.87
C GLN A 115 7.77 -2.57 -13.21
N GLU A 116 8.25 -3.22 -12.13
CA GLU A 116 7.44 -4.19 -11.36
C GLU A 116 6.18 -3.54 -10.78
N ILE A 117 6.27 -2.30 -10.26
CA ILE A 117 5.09 -1.55 -9.81
C ILE A 117 4.11 -1.34 -10.97
N CYS A 118 4.59 -0.90 -12.13
CA CYS A 118 3.77 -0.72 -13.33
C CYS A 118 3.06 -2.01 -13.74
N ASP A 119 3.78 -3.11 -13.75
CA ASP A 119 3.26 -4.42 -14.11
C ASP A 119 2.20 -4.92 -13.12
N ARG A 120 2.42 -4.75 -11.82
CA ARG A 120 1.44 -5.10 -10.79
C ARG A 120 0.16 -4.29 -10.95
N LEU A 121 0.28 -2.98 -11.12
CA LEU A 121 -0.88 -2.10 -11.35
C LEU A 121 -1.62 -2.50 -12.63
N ALA A 122 -0.91 -2.70 -13.74
CA ALA A 122 -1.50 -3.06 -15.01
C ALA A 122 -2.20 -4.43 -14.97
N ARG A 123 -1.60 -5.43 -14.33
CA ARG A 123 -2.22 -6.77 -14.16
C ARG A 123 -3.52 -6.68 -13.36
N THR A 124 -3.49 -5.98 -12.22
CA THR A 124 -4.67 -5.85 -11.35
C THR A 124 -5.75 -5.01 -12.03
N ALA A 125 -5.38 -3.85 -12.60
CA ALA A 125 -6.33 -2.93 -13.23
C ALA A 125 -7.04 -3.50 -14.47
N ARG A 126 -6.46 -4.50 -15.15
CA ARG A 126 -7.13 -5.20 -16.26
C ARG A 126 -8.36 -5.98 -15.79
N THR A 127 -8.34 -6.49 -14.59
CA THR A 127 -9.46 -7.23 -13.99
C THR A 127 -10.34 -6.29 -13.18
N ASP A 128 -9.72 -5.44 -12.37
CA ASP A 128 -10.41 -4.55 -11.45
C ASP A 128 -9.56 -3.30 -11.13
N LYS A 129 -9.97 -2.15 -11.66
CA LYS A 129 -9.28 -0.87 -11.41
C LYS A 129 -9.40 -0.41 -9.97
N ASP A 130 -10.51 -0.74 -9.32
CA ASP A 130 -10.74 -0.36 -7.93
C ASP A 130 -9.86 -1.19 -6.98
N ALA A 131 -9.64 -2.47 -7.30
CA ALA A 131 -8.70 -3.29 -6.57
C ALA A 131 -7.25 -2.77 -6.71
N ALA A 132 -6.86 -2.31 -7.91
CA ALA A 132 -5.56 -1.70 -8.12
C ALA A 132 -5.39 -0.41 -7.31
N ALA A 133 -6.40 0.47 -7.31
CA ALA A 133 -6.39 1.70 -6.50
C ALA A 133 -6.40 1.39 -4.99
N SER A 134 -7.16 0.38 -4.57
CA SER A 134 -7.20 -0.06 -3.17
C SER A 134 -5.84 -0.57 -2.69
N ALA A 135 -5.09 -1.30 -3.52
CA ALA A 135 -3.74 -1.77 -3.18
C ALA A 135 -2.76 -0.61 -2.93
N VAL A 136 -2.95 0.53 -3.62
CA VAL A 136 -2.16 1.74 -3.35
C VAL A 136 -2.62 2.43 -2.08
N VAL A 137 -3.94 2.51 -1.83
CA VAL A 137 -4.51 3.12 -0.63
C VAL A 137 -4.13 2.36 0.64
N THR A 138 -4.10 1.02 0.60
CA THR A 138 -3.73 0.17 1.74
C THR A 138 -2.22 0.12 1.98
N GLY A 139 -1.42 0.58 1.02
CA GLY A 139 0.05 0.54 1.09
C GLY A 139 0.68 -0.77 0.61
N ASP A 140 -0.10 -1.73 0.10
CA ASP A 140 0.42 -2.94 -0.57
C ASP A 140 1.29 -2.59 -1.78
N ILE A 141 0.99 -1.45 -2.40
CA ILE A 141 1.85 -0.75 -3.35
C ILE A 141 2.04 0.66 -2.82
N SER A 142 3.28 1.00 -2.45
CA SER A 142 3.58 2.33 -1.91
C SER A 142 3.22 3.43 -2.89
N MET A 143 2.43 4.43 -2.47
CA MET A 143 2.12 5.62 -3.28
C MET A 143 3.40 6.38 -3.68
N ALA A 144 4.38 6.47 -2.77
CA ALA A 144 5.65 7.14 -3.04
C ALA A 144 6.47 6.46 -4.16
N GLY A 145 6.32 5.14 -4.32
CA GLY A 145 6.90 4.39 -5.44
C GLY A 145 6.01 4.43 -6.68
N ALA A 146 4.69 4.26 -6.50
CA ALA A 146 3.75 4.12 -7.61
C ALA A 146 3.55 5.41 -8.41
N ALA A 147 3.38 6.55 -7.76
CA ALA A 147 3.13 7.80 -8.45
C ALA A 147 4.25 8.18 -9.44
N PRO A 148 5.54 8.17 -9.06
CA PRO A 148 6.60 8.47 -10.02
C PRO A 148 6.81 7.38 -11.08
N ALA A 149 6.60 6.09 -10.75
CA ALA A 149 6.67 5.03 -11.73
C ALA A 149 5.59 5.19 -12.80
N VAL A 150 4.36 5.45 -12.38
CA VAL A 150 3.23 5.68 -13.30
C VAL A 150 3.46 6.92 -14.16
N ALA A 151 3.89 8.03 -13.56
CA ALA A 151 4.11 9.27 -14.29
C ALA A 151 5.16 9.13 -15.40
N ALA A 152 6.22 8.34 -15.18
CA ALA A 152 7.32 8.20 -16.10
C ALA A 152 7.22 6.96 -16.98
N LEU A 153 6.94 5.80 -16.40
CA LEU A 153 7.09 4.50 -17.09
C LEU A 153 5.77 3.94 -17.63
N CYS A 154 4.64 4.21 -16.98
CA CYS A 154 3.35 3.62 -17.36
C CYS A 154 2.16 4.58 -17.20
N PRO A 155 2.12 5.71 -17.94
CA PRO A 155 1.12 6.76 -17.76
C PRO A 155 -0.32 6.27 -17.99
N ALA A 156 -0.53 5.15 -18.65
CA ALA A 156 -1.84 4.50 -18.79
C ALA A 156 -2.47 4.10 -17.45
N GLN A 157 -1.67 3.96 -16.38
CA GLN A 157 -2.13 3.68 -15.02
C GLN A 157 -2.43 4.95 -14.19
N GLN A 158 -2.29 6.15 -14.75
CA GLN A 158 -2.56 7.41 -14.04
C GLN A 158 -3.96 7.44 -13.40
N PRO A 159 -5.04 6.93 -14.02
CA PRO A 159 -6.37 6.91 -13.37
C PRO A 159 -6.42 6.08 -12.08
N VAL A 160 -5.55 5.06 -11.91
CA VAL A 160 -5.44 4.27 -10.68
C VAL A 160 -4.82 5.11 -9.57
N ILE A 161 -3.77 5.86 -9.89
CA ILE A 161 -3.10 6.77 -8.95
C ILE A 161 -4.04 7.90 -8.54
N ASP A 162 -4.77 8.49 -9.49
CA ASP A 162 -5.73 9.56 -9.21
C ASP A 162 -6.85 9.08 -8.27
N ALA A 163 -7.36 7.86 -8.50
CA ALA A 163 -8.37 7.26 -7.62
C ALA A 163 -7.83 6.99 -6.21
N ALA A 164 -6.57 6.56 -6.09
CA ALA A 164 -5.92 6.28 -4.82
C ALA A 164 -5.53 7.54 -4.05
N ALA A 165 -5.12 8.62 -4.74
CA ALA A 165 -4.59 9.85 -4.13
C ALA A 165 -5.55 10.53 -3.15
N HIS A 166 -6.85 10.34 -3.31
CA HIS A 166 -7.91 10.89 -2.47
C HIS A 166 -8.58 9.84 -1.60
N GLY A 167 -8.06 8.62 -1.60
CA GLY A 167 -8.55 7.51 -0.78
C GLY A 167 -7.90 7.49 0.60
N PHE A 168 -8.44 6.63 1.46
CA PHE A 168 -7.85 6.31 2.76
C PHE A 168 -8.14 4.85 3.14
N ALA A 169 -7.23 4.24 3.90
CA ALA A 169 -7.38 2.88 4.40
C ALA A 169 -8.29 2.82 5.63
N ASP A 170 -8.50 1.62 6.17
CA ASP A 170 -9.12 1.46 7.49
C ASP A 170 -8.29 2.17 8.57
N GLY A 171 -8.97 2.66 9.59
CA GLY A 171 -8.35 3.38 10.70
C GLY A 171 -9.20 4.51 11.25
N GLY A 172 -8.54 5.39 12.01
CA GLY A 172 -9.11 6.60 12.58
C GLY A 172 -8.45 7.85 11.98
N PHE A 173 -9.25 8.78 11.49
CA PHE A 173 -8.80 9.99 10.81
C PHE A 173 -9.51 11.22 11.34
N THR A 174 -8.81 12.33 11.41
CA THR A 174 -9.43 13.65 11.56
C THR A 174 -10.01 14.10 10.21
N VAL A 175 -10.93 15.06 10.24
CA VAL A 175 -11.49 15.67 9.02
C VAL A 175 -10.89 17.07 8.86
N ALA A 176 -10.29 17.31 7.70
CA ALA A 176 -9.67 18.58 7.33
C ALA A 176 -10.10 18.99 5.92
N ALA A 177 -10.10 20.28 5.62
CA ALA A 177 -10.47 20.79 4.28
C ALA A 177 -9.60 20.20 3.17
N LYS A 178 -8.32 19.93 3.48
CA LYS A 178 -7.38 19.21 2.62
C LYS A 178 -6.92 17.93 3.33
N ALA A 179 -7.07 16.80 2.67
CA ALA A 179 -6.60 15.52 3.19
C ALA A 179 -5.07 15.50 3.34
N VAL A 180 -4.60 14.88 4.41
CA VAL A 180 -3.20 14.53 4.62
C VAL A 180 -3.14 12.99 4.74
N PRO A 181 -2.44 12.30 3.83
CA PRO A 181 -2.36 10.85 3.85
C PRO A 181 -1.97 10.29 5.22
N GLY A 182 -2.69 9.27 5.68
CA GLY A 182 -2.46 8.63 6.98
C GLY A 182 -2.94 9.42 8.20
N THR A 183 -3.34 10.69 8.07
CA THR A 183 -3.69 11.56 9.21
C THR A 183 -5.11 12.12 9.12
N SER A 184 -5.50 12.63 7.96
CA SER A 184 -6.80 13.27 7.79
C SER A 184 -7.43 12.95 6.45
N VAL A 185 -8.77 13.05 6.41
CA VAL A 185 -9.59 12.89 5.21
C VAL A 185 -10.33 14.19 4.90
N ALA A 186 -10.58 14.46 3.63
CA ALA A 186 -11.36 15.63 3.21
C ALA A 186 -12.87 15.34 3.27
N PRO A 187 -13.72 16.37 3.40
CA PRO A 187 -15.15 16.24 3.15
C PRO A 187 -15.42 15.76 1.72
N GLY A 188 -16.36 14.81 1.57
CA GLY A 188 -16.69 14.23 0.27
C GLY A 188 -17.44 12.92 0.41
N GLY A 189 -17.78 12.34 -0.73
CA GLY A 189 -18.31 10.99 -0.83
C GLY A 189 -17.19 9.98 -1.03
N TYR A 190 -17.32 8.83 -0.40
CA TYR A 190 -16.37 7.73 -0.50
C TYR A 190 -17.10 6.40 -0.69
N ARG A 191 -16.43 5.45 -1.30
CA ARG A 191 -16.90 4.07 -1.44
C ARG A 191 -15.78 3.09 -1.09
N ALA A 192 -16.12 2.01 -0.40
CA ALA A 192 -15.26 0.85 -0.28
C ALA A 192 -15.73 -0.16 -1.33
N PRO A 193 -14.94 -0.45 -2.36
CA PRO A 193 -15.39 -1.30 -3.46
C PRO A 193 -15.46 -2.78 -3.07
N HIS A 194 -14.59 -3.23 -2.18
CA HIS A 194 -14.44 -4.63 -1.76
C HIS A 194 -14.45 -4.77 -0.24
N PRO A 195 -15.52 -4.31 0.47
CA PRO A 195 -15.56 -4.40 1.91
C PRO A 195 -15.71 -5.85 2.37
N SER A 196 -15.13 -6.18 3.53
CA SER A 196 -15.44 -7.46 4.17
C SER A 196 -16.88 -7.47 4.71
N PRO A 197 -17.45 -8.65 5.03
CA PRO A 197 -18.74 -8.73 5.70
C PRO A 197 -18.79 -8.04 7.08
N SER A 198 -17.62 -7.83 7.70
CA SER A 198 -17.47 -7.14 8.98
C SER A 198 -17.15 -5.64 8.84
N CYS A 199 -17.17 -5.09 7.62
CA CYS A 199 -16.90 -3.67 7.40
C CYS A 199 -17.90 -2.80 8.18
N THR A 200 -17.35 -1.92 8.99
CA THR A 200 -18.11 -0.92 9.76
C THR A 200 -17.42 0.44 9.68
N TRP A 201 -18.21 1.51 9.74
CA TRP A 201 -17.67 2.86 9.75
C TRP A 201 -18.53 3.80 10.61
N ARG A 202 -17.92 4.90 11.04
CA ARG A 202 -18.57 5.97 11.81
C ARG A 202 -17.97 7.31 11.44
N VAL A 203 -18.82 8.31 11.29
CA VAL A 203 -18.45 9.71 11.12
C VAL A 203 -18.92 10.46 12.35
N THR A 204 -18.04 11.22 12.98
CA THR A 204 -18.33 11.99 14.18
C THR A 204 -18.17 13.50 13.92
N GLY A 205 -18.98 14.28 14.59
CA GLY A 205 -18.93 15.74 14.61
C GLY A 205 -18.27 16.29 15.87
N GLY A 206 -18.54 17.56 16.15
CA GLY A 206 -18.09 18.20 17.39
C GLY A 206 -18.64 17.49 18.63
N GLY A 207 -17.85 17.44 19.70
CA GLY A 207 -18.23 16.76 20.94
C GLY A 207 -18.42 15.24 20.83
N GLY A 208 -17.96 14.62 19.74
CA GLY A 208 -18.11 13.17 19.53
C GLY A 208 -19.49 12.74 19.04
N ALA A 209 -20.39 13.67 18.68
CA ALA A 209 -21.72 13.38 18.17
C ALA A 209 -21.62 12.53 16.89
N VAL A 210 -22.36 11.43 16.81
CA VAL A 210 -22.39 10.56 15.63
C VAL A 210 -23.24 11.22 14.55
N LEU A 211 -22.61 11.58 13.43
CA LEU A 211 -23.29 12.18 12.26
C LEU A 211 -23.82 11.08 11.32
N SER A 212 -23.04 10.04 11.10
CA SER A 212 -23.46 8.86 10.37
C SER A 212 -22.65 7.63 10.78
N SER A 213 -23.22 6.47 10.59
CA SER A 213 -22.54 5.20 10.77
C SER A 213 -23.17 4.14 9.87
N GLY A 214 -22.44 3.07 9.61
CA GLY A 214 -22.97 1.97 8.81
C GLY A 214 -22.10 0.73 8.91
N ARG A 215 -22.61 -0.33 8.26
CA ARG A 215 -21.91 -1.60 8.08
C ARG A 215 -22.16 -2.14 6.68
N SER A 216 -21.26 -2.99 6.20
CA SER A 216 -21.51 -3.80 5.01
C SER A 216 -22.63 -4.81 5.30
N THR A 217 -23.47 -5.08 4.30
CA THR A 217 -24.55 -6.08 4.42
C THR A 217 -24.07 -7.51 4.17
N GLY A 218 -22.78 -7.70 3.91
CA GLY A 218 -22.17 -9.02 3.73
C GLY A 218 -22.51 -9.72 2.41
N THR A 219 -23.26 -9.09 1.51
CA THR A 219 -23.51 -9.62 0.16
C THR A 219 -22.26 -9.44 -0.70
N ASN A 220 -21.82 -10.51 -1.36
CA ASN A 220 -20.68 -10.48 -2.27
C ASN A 220 -20.86 -9.37 -3.33
N GLY A 221 -19.88 -8.47 -3.42
CA GLY A 221 -19.89 -7.36 -4.38
C GLY A 221 -20.65 -6.10 -3.94
N ALA A 222 -21.19 -6.05 -2.72
CA ALA A 222 -21.81 -4.84 -2.20
C ALA A 222 -20.75 -3.78 -1.88
N THR A 223 -20.80 -2.67 -2.58
CA THR A 223 -19.98 -1.49 -2.30
C THR A 223 -20.53 -0.75 -1.09
N ALA A 224 -19.72 -0.56 -0.05
CA ALA A 224 -20.08 0.32 1.07
C ALA A 224 -19.90 1.80 0.64
N ARG A 225 -20.76 2.67 1.14
CA ARG A 225 -20.71 4.12 0.85
C ARG A 225 -20.68 4.93 2.14
N LEU A 226 -19.89 6.00 2.12
CA LEU A 226 -19.66 6.90 3.22
C LEU A 226 -19.70 8.33 2.70
N THR A 227 -20.35 9.22 3.44
CA THR A 227 -20.29 10.67 3.19
C THR A 227 -19.67 11.38 4.40
N VAL A 228 -18.59 12.09 4.15
CA VAL A 228 -17.93 12.95 5.13
C VAL A 228 -18.38 14.39 4.86
N THR A 229 -19.17 14.96 5.76
CA THR A 229 -19.64 16.34 5.63
C THR A 229 -18.62 17.34 6.18
N ALA A 230 -18.74 18.61 5.84
CA ALA A 230 -17.88 19.67 6.41
C ALA A 230 -18.04 19.84 7.93
N ALA A 231 -19.17 19.39 8.50
CA ALA A 231 -19.41 19.39 9.94
C ALA A 231 -18.69 18.24 10.68
N ALA A 232 -18.20 17.24 9.95
CA ALA A 232 -17.49 16.10 10.52
C ALA A 232 -16.15 16.55 11.14
N ARG A 233 -15.73 15.84 12.17
CA ARG A 233 -14.44 16.03 12.86
C ARG A 233 -13.60 14.75 12.87
N GLY A 234 -14.24 13.60 12.73
CA GLY A 234 -13.55 12.32 12.71
C GLY A 234 -14.26 11.30 11.85
N VAL A 235 -13.47 10.36 11.31
CA VAL A 235 -13.93 9.15 10.61
C VAL A 235 -13.19 7.97 11.20
N THR A 236 -13.92 6.90 11.50
CA THR A 236 -13.33 5.61 11.87
C THR A 236 -13.92 4.52 10.99
N SER A 237 -13.08 3.57 10.55
CA SER A 237 -13.54 2.39 9.81
C SER A 237 -12.69 1.16 10.14
N SER A 238 -13.29 -0.01 9.97
CA SER A 238 -12.67 -1.31 10.19
C SER A 238 -13.28 -2.36 9.27
N GLY A 239 -12.45 -3.22 8.68
CA GLY A 239 -12.87 -4.28 7.77
C GLY A 239 -13.37 -3.78 6.41
N CYS A 240 -13.19 -2.50 6.10
CA CYS A 240 -13.56 -1.91 4.82
C CYS A 240 -12.40 -1.90 3.82
N TYR A 241 -11.19 -2.10 4.32
CA TYR A 241 -9.89 -2.09 3.63
C TYR A 241 -9.51 -0.72 3.07
N ALA A 242 -10.18 -0.28 2.00
CA ALA A 242 -9.88 0.97 1.32
C ALA A 242 -11.16 1.74 0.98
N TRP A 243 -11.11 3.04 1.16
CA TRP A 243 -12.13 4.00 0.75
C TRP A 243 -11.60 4.84 -0.42
N LEU A 244 -12.26 4.79 -1.55
CA LEU A 244 -11.96 5.57 -2.74
C LEU A 244 -12.95 6.73 -2.85
N ALA A 245 -12.48 7.92 -3.18
CA ALA A 245 -13.36 9.08 -3.40
C ALA A 245 -14.34 8.83 -4.56
N THR A 246 -15.61 9.21 -4.40
CA THR A 246 -16.67 8.98 -5.43
C THR A 246 -16.84 10.16 -6.39
N GLY A 247 -16.21 11.30 -6.11
CA GLY A 247 -16.18 12.48 -6.98
C GLY A 247 -14.76 12.75 -7.40
N GLY A 248 -14.47 12.79 -8.69
CA GLY A 248 -13.24 13.38 -9.17
C GLY A 248 -13.16 14.82 -8.64
N THR A 249 -12.01 15.22 -8.13
CA THR A 249 -11.73 16.61 -7.78
C THR A 249 -12.02 17.50 -8.98
N ARG A 250 -13.00 18.39 -8.79
CA ARG A 250 -13.14 19.54 -9.68
C ARG A 250 -12.05 20.55 -9.38
#